data_5d2754026bc572a4152e74e16060f6b8
#
_entry.id   5d2754026bc572a4152e74e16060f6b8
#
_cell.length_a   1.000
_cell.length_b   1.000
_cell.length_c   1.000
_cell.angle_alpha   90.00
_cell.angle_beta   90.00
_cell.angle_gamma   90.00
#
_symmetry.space_group_name_H-M   'P 1'
#
loop_
_entity.id
_entity.type
_entity.pdbx_description
1 polymer ?
#
loop_
_entity_poly.entity_id
_entity_poly.type
_entity_poly.pdbx_seq_one_letter_code
_entity_poly.pdbx_strand_id
1 'polypeptide(L)'
;MFQFTDDCLIGIKELDDEHRRLFSLINQAMDILNHTDSNDRCTQITHLLEELTQYADTHFAHEEAYMEQIRDPELIRQRMQHSLFRDKIRDFSFADIDDPGKQQQVVTDLLNFLAKWLYHHILGSDIMIGKLPPLEEWMIRDNPCEFTDDYLTGIEIVDLEHQQLFCCLLYTSPSPRDRSLS
;
A
#
# COMPACT_ATOMS: atom_id res chain seq x y z
N MET A 1 20.59 5.14 -7.51
CA MET A 1 19.80 6.05 -6.66
C MET A 1 18.43 6.20 -7.28
N PHE A 2 17.40 5.85 -6.56
CA PHE A 2 16.01 6.01 -7.00
C PHE A 2 15.60 7.47 -6.89
N GLN A 3 14.89 7.98 -7.90
CA GLN A 3 14.46 9.38 -7.93
C GLN A 3 12.92 9.43 -7.99
N PHE A 4 12.35 10.31 -7.19
CA PHE A 4 10.95 10.68 -7.31
C PHE A 4 10.81 11.66 -8.49
N THR A 5 10.14 11.24 -9.54
CA THR A 5 9.94 12.02 -10.76
C THR A 5 8.49 12.50 -10.85
N ASP A 6 8.21 13.38 -11.80
CA ASP A 6 6.84 13.91 -11.99
C ASP A 6 5.81 12.83 -12.31
N ASP A 7 6.26 11.69 -12.85
CA ASP A 7 5.37 10.53 -13.12
C ASP A 7 4.84 9.88 -11.84
N CYS A 8 5.50 10.11 -10.69
CA CYS A 8 5.07 9.61 -9.39
C CYS A 8 4.10 10.54 -8.67
N LEU A 9 3.79 11.72 -9.25
CA LEU A 9 2.89 12.68 -8.63
C LEU A 9 1.44 12.25 -8.77
N ILE A 10 0.75 12.12 -7.64
CA ILE A 10 -0.70 11.92 -7.59
C ILE A 10 -1.46 13.25 -7.56
N GLY A 11 -0.77 14.35 -7.22
CA GLY A 11 -1.30 15.70 -7.18
C GLY A 11 -1.87 16.09 -5.81
N ILE A 12 -1.71 15.25 -4.80
CA ILE A 12 -2.07 15.52 -3.41
C ILE A 12 -0.78 15.78 -2.65
N LYS A 13 -0.52 17.06 -2.33
CA LYS A 13 0.78 17.50 -1.83
C LYS A 13 1.30 16.69 -0.63
N GLU A 14 0.43 16.40 0.33
CA GLU A 14 0.82 15.66 1.55
C GLU A 14 1.28 14.24 1.20
N LEU A 15 0.51 13.52 0.39
CA LEU A 15 0.85 12.16 -0.05
C LEU A 15 2.08 12.16 -0.97
N ASP A 16 2.22 13.15 -1.87
CA ASP A 16 3.41 13.29 -2.71
C ASP A 16 4.69 13.51 -1.88
N ASP A 17 4.60 14.28 -0.78
CA ASP A 17 5.72 14.50 0.14
C ASP A 17 6.08 13.21 0.91
N GLU A 18 5.08 12.44 1.29
CA GLU A 18 5.25 11.13 1.93
C GLU A 18 5.87 10.10 0.99
N HIS A 19 5.47 10.06 -0.28
CA HIS A 19 6.11 9.25 -1.31
C HIS A 19 7.60 9.59 -1.49
N ARG A 20 7.95 10.88 -1.50
CA ARG A 20 9.37 11.31 -1.53
C ARG A 20 10.16 10.73 -0.36
N ARG A 21 9.54 10.63 0.82
CA ARG A 21 10.19 10.03 1.98
C ARG A 21 10.46 8.54 1.76
N LEU A 22 9.53 7.78 1.15
CA LEU A 22 9.75 6.37 0.80
C LEU A 22 10.97 6.20 -0.13
N PHE A 23 11.10 7.02 -1.16
CA PHE A 23 12.29 7.01 -2.03
C PHE A 23 13.57 7.30 -1.25
N SER A 24 13.52 8.22 -0.27
CA SER A 24 14.64 8.51 0.61
C SER A 24 15.06 7.30 1.44
N LEU A 25 14.11 6.54 2.01
CA LEU A 25 14.39 5.33 2.79
C LEU A 25 15.02 4.23 1.94
N ILE A 26 14.57 4.04 0.70
CA ILE A 26 15.19 3.11 -0.25
C ILE A 26 16.65 3.51 -0.53
N ASN A 27 16.91 4.79 -0.75
CA ASN A 27 18.26 5.26 -1.01
C ASN A 27 19.17 5.07 0.22
N GLN A 28 18.65 5.29 1.43
CA GLN A 28 19.38 4.99 2.67
C GLN A 28 19.74 3.51 2.79
N ALA A 29 18.81 2.60 2.44
CA ALA A 29 19.10 1.17 2.41
C ALA A 29 20.22 0.83 1.42
N MET A 30 20.25 1.47 0.26
CA MET A 30 21.36 1.32 -0.70
C MET A 30 22.69 1.82 -0.14
N ASP A 31 22.68 2.92 0.59
CA ASP A 31 23.87 3.49 1.20
C ASP A 31 24.43 2.56 2.30
N ILE A 32 23.57 1.98 3.12
CA ILE A 32 23.96 0.95 4.10
C ILE A 32 24.64 -0.22 3.40
N LEU A 33 24.07 -0.71 2.31
CA LEU A 33 24.62 -1.83 1.55
C LEU A 33 26.01 -1.54 1.00
N ASN A 34 26.26 -0.33 0.53
CA ASN A 34 27.47 0.04 -0.22
C ASN A 34 28.60 0.59 0.66
N HIS A 35 28.30 1.19 1.82
CA HIS A 35 29.28 2.04 2.52
C HIS A 35 29.45 1.70 4.01
N THR A 36 28.68 0.78 4.58
CA THR A 36 28.71 0.53 6.02
C THR A 36 29.56 -0.70 6.36
N ASP A 37 30.45 -0.57 7.35
CA ASP A 37 31.17 -1.68 7.93
C ASP A 37 30.21 -2.66 8.62
N SER A 38 30.58 -3.95 8.65
CA SER A 38 29.71 -5.02 9.15
C SER A 38 29.23 -4.81 10.60
N ASN A 39 30.02 -4.16 11.44
CA ASN A 39 29.69 -3.93 12.85
C ASN A 39 28.57 -2.89 13.07
N ASP A 40 28.46 -1.89 12.20
CA ASP A 40 27.44 -0.85 12.29
C ASP A 40 26.19 -1.16 11.46
N ARG A 41 26.30 -2.08 10.52
CA ARG A 41 25.26 -2.41 9.57
C ARG A 41 23.98 -2.91 10.24
N CYS A 42 24.11 -3.79 11.25
CA CYS A 42 22.98 -4.32 12.00
C CYS A 42 22.17 -3.19 12.64
N THR A 43 22.80 -2.28 13.38
CA THR A 43 22.13 -1.15 14.03
C THR A 43 21.43 -0.25 13.01
N GLN A 44 22.07 0.02 11.89
CA GLN A 44 21.49 0.88 10.85
C GLN A 44 20.31 0.23 10.13
N ILE A 45 20.36 -1.08 9.86
CA ILE A 45 19.25 -1.83 9.27
C ILE A 45 18.06 -1.85 10.23
N THR A 46 18.29 -2.14 11.51
CA THR A 46 17.22 -2.14 12.52
C THR A 46 16.53 -0.79 12.60
N HIS A 47 17.30 0.30 12.69
CA HIS A 47 16.76 1.66 12.70
C HIS A 47 15.96 1.97 11.44
N LEU A 48 16.45 1.56 10.27
CA LEU A 48 15.76 1.74 9.00
C LEU A 48 14.42 1.01 8.95
N LEU A 49 14.37 -0.22 9.47
CA LEU A 49 13.14 -1.01 9.53
C LEU A 49 12.10 -0.39 10.49
N GLU A 50 12.55 0.14 11.62
CA GLU A 50 11.68 0.88 12.54
C GLU A 50 11.11 2.13 11.88
N GLU A 51 11.95 2.92 11.21
CA GLU A 51 11.55 4.12 10.50
C GLU A 51 10.58 3.80 9.34
N LEU A 52 10.86 2.75 8.59
CA LEU A 52 10.01 2.29 7.49
C LEU A 52 8.63 1.82 7.98
N THR A 53 8.59 1.11 9.11
CA THR A 53 7.33 0.66 9.71
C THR A 53 6.50 1.85 10.17
N GLN A 54 7.10 2.78 10.90
CA GLN A 54 6.42 4.00 11.35
C GLN A 54 5.94 4.86 10.17
N TYR A 55 6.76 4.96 9.13
CA TYR A 55 6.40 5.66 7.90
C TYR A 55 5.18 5.01 7.23
N ALA A 56 5.21 3.69 7.04
CA ALA A 56 4.13 2.97 6.40
C ALA A 56 2.80 3.17 7.15
N ASP A 57 2.81 3.05 8.48
CA ASP A 57 1.61 3.21 9.29
C ASP A 57 1.00 4.61 9.17
N THR A 58 1.84 5.65 9.17
CA THR A 58 1.39 7.04 9.06
C THR A 58 0.87 7.36 7.66
N HIS A 59 1.65 7.01 6.63
CA HIS A 59 1.30 7.23 5.23
C HIS A 59 -0.01 6.54 4.85
N PHE A 60 -0.12 5.26 5.13
CA PHE A 60 -1.32 4.49 4.79
C PHE A 60 -2.56 5.01 5.51
N ALA A 61 -2.43 5.46 6.76
CA ALA A 61 -3.54 6.07 7.48
C ALA A 61 -4.02 7.38 6.84
N HIS A 62 -3.09 8.23 6.37
CA HIS A 62 -3.44 9.49 5.68
C HIS A 62 -4.11 9.21 4.34
N GLU A 63 -3.56 8.30 3.57
CA GLU A 63 -4.07 7.93 2.26
C GLU A 63 -5.47 7.30 2.35
N GLU A 64 -5.66 6.33 3.23
CA GLU A 64 -6.94 5.69 3.48
C GLU A 64 -8.00 6.69 3.99
N ALA A 65 -7.62 7.62 4.88
CA ALA A 65 -8.51 8.67 5.36
C ALA A 65 -8.95 9.63 4.23
N TYR A 66 -8.01 9.99 3.34
CA TYR A 66 -8.33 10.80 2.17
C TYR A 66 -9.29 10.07 1.22
N MET A 67 -8.98 8.80 0.89
CA MET A 67 -9.83 7.97 0.03
C MET A 67 -11.24 7.78 0.62
N GLU A 68 -11.34 7.60 1.93
CA GLU A 68 -12.63 7.50 2.62
C GLU A 68 -13.42 8.82 2.53
N GLN A 69 -12.75 9.96 2.71
CA GLN A 69 -13.36 11.27 2.58
C GLN A 69 -13.96 11.52 1.19
N ILE A 70 -13.25 11.10 0.14
CA ILE A 70 -13.71 11.27 -1.25
C ILE A 70 -14.60 10.10 -1.72
N ARG A 71 -14.85 9.09 -0.88
CA ARG A 71 -15.58 7.86 -1.21
C ARG A 71 -14.98 7.13 -2.40
N ASP A 72 -13.64 6.99 -2.40
CA ASP A 72 -12.92 6.32 -3.48
C ASP A 72 -13.30 4.83 -3.53
N PRO A 73 -13.71 4.29 -4.68
CA PRO A 73 -14.10 2.88 -4.82
C PRO A 73 -12.94 1.90 -4.62
N GLU A 74 -11.69 2.34 -4.79
CA GLU A 74 -10.50 1.50 -4.65
C GLU A 74 -9.99 1.42 -3.18
N LEU A 75 -10.67 2.06 -2.22
CA LEU A 75 -10.23 2.09 -0.82
C LEU A 75 -9.98 0.69 -0.23
N ILE A 76 -10.86 -0.27 -0.51
CA ILE A 76 -10.72 -1.64 0.02
C ILE A 76 -9.47 -2.32 -0.54
N ARG A 77 -9.22 -2.17 -1.83
CA ARG A 77 -8.02 -2.67 -2.49
C ARG A 77 -6.75 -2.04 -1.91
N GLN A 78 -6.79 -0.74 -1.65
CA GLN A 78 -5.68 -0.01 -1.05
C GLN A 78 -5.35 -0.54 0.34
N ARG A 79 -6.37 -0.70 1.21
CA ARG A 79 -6.23 -1.29 2.54
C ARG A 79 -5.61 -2.69 2.52
N MET A 80 -6.01 -3.51 1.56
CA MET A 80 -5.43 -4.85 1.36
C MET A 80 -3.93 -4.77 1.02
N GLN A 81 -3.55 -3.93 0.07
CA GLN A 81 -2.14 -3.76 -0.33
C GLN A 81 -1.29 -3.25 0.83
N HIS A 82 -1.81 -2.31 1.62
CA HIS A 82 -1.16 -1.79 2.82
C HIS A 82 -0.96 -2.87 3.89
N SER A 83 -1.97 -3.73 4.12
CA SER A 83 -1.84 -4.85 5.06
C SER A 83 -0.75 -5.82 4.63
N LEU A 84 -0.73 -6.22 3.35
CA LEU A 84 0.30 -7.11 2.81
C LEU A 84 1.71 -6.51 2.92
N PHE A 85 1.85 -5.21 2.75
CA PHE A 85 3.13 -4.53 2.96
C PHE A 85 3.58 -4.59 4.42
N ARG A 86 2.69 -4.26 5.38
CA ARG A 86 2.97 -4.33 6.82
C ARG A 86 3.41 -5.72 7.24
N ASP A 87 2.70 -6.76 6.78
CA ASP A 87 3.02 -8.14 7.07
C ASP A 87 4.40 -8.51 6.51
N LYS A 88 4.70 -8.09 5.29
CA LYS A 88 5.98 -8.36 4.66
C LYS A 88 7.15 -7.70 5.38
N ILE A 89 7.01 -6.45 5.84
CA ILE A 89 8.04 -5.77 6.64
C ILE A 89 8.25 -6.50 7.97
N ARG A 90 7.17 -6.96 8.61
CA ARG A 90 7.24 -7.74 9.87
C ARG A 90 7.96 -9.07 9.70
N ASP A 91 7.82 -9.70 8.53
CA ASP A 91 8.45 -10.99 8.20
C ASP A 91 9.95 -10.87 7.95
N PHE A 92 10.50 -9.66 7.73
CA PHE A 92 11.93 -9.46 7.70
C PHE A 92 12.52 -9.80 9.06
N SER A 93 13.18 -10.97 9.13
CA SER A 93 13.67 -11.56 10.38
C SER A 93 14.82 -10.75 10.97
N PHE A 94 14.60 -10.16 12.14
CA PHE A 94 15.68 -9.54 12.92
C PHE A 94 16.77 -10.55 13.34
N ALA A 95 16.43 -11.83 13.47
CA ALA A 95 17.39 -12.86 13.83
C ALA A 95 18.49 -13.08 12.77
N ASP A 96 18.19 -12.86 11.49
CA ASP A 96 19.15 -12.96 10.40
C ASP A 96 20.03 -11.70 10.25
N ILE A 97 19.63 -10.60 10.86
CA ILE A 97 20.40 -9.33 10.86
C ILE A 97 21.60 -9.43 11.80
N ASP A 98 21.50 -10.20 12.88
CA ASP A 98 22.61 -10.41 13.83
C ASP A 98 23.73 -11.33 13.28
N ASP A 99 23.49 -12.00 12.15
CA ASP A 99 24.49 -12.82 11.46
C ASP A 99 25.22 -11.98 10.39
N PRO A 100 26.49 -11.60 10.57
CA PRO A 100 27.23 -10.81 9.60
C PRO A 100 27.29 -11.42 8.21
N GLY A 101 27.19 -12.77 8.10
CA GLY A 101 27.16 -13.49 6.82
C GLY A 101 25.86 -13.32 6.05
N LYS A 102 24.77 -12.97 6.74
CA LYS A 102 23.43 -12.82 6.17
C LYS A 102 22.99 -11.38 5.99
N GLN A 103 23.59 -10.42 6.69
CA GLN A 103 23.20 -9.01 6.67
C GLN A 103 23.08 -8.46 5.24
N GLN A 104 24.05 -8.74 4.38
CA GLN A 104 24.03 -8.26 3.01
C GLN A 104 22.84 -8.81 2.22
N GLN A 105 22.52 -10.10 2.42
CA GLN A 105 21.37 -10.73 1.78
C GLN A 105 20.06 -10.10 2.27
N VAL A 106 19.90 -9.90 3.57
CA VAL A 106 18.71 -9.28 4.18
C VAL A 106 18.48 -7.89 3.62
N VAL A 107 19.52 -7.05 3.55
CA VAL A 107 19.40 -5.70 2.97
C VAL A 107 19.05 -5.76 1.49
N THR A 108 19.67 -6.67 0.75
CA THR A 108 19.37 -6.85 -0.67
C THR A 108 17.93 -7.28 -0.91
N ASP A 109 17.40 -8.19 -0.10
CA ASP A 109 16.03 -8.67 -0.20
C ASP A 109 15.04 -7.56 0.18
N LEU A 110 15.34 -6.78 1.21
CA LEU A 110 14.56 -5.60 1.58
C LEU A 110 14.51 -4.57 0.44
N LEU A 111 15.64 -4.25 -0.15
CA LEU A 111 15.71 -3.33 -1.29
C LEU A 111 14.90 -3.83 -2.49
N ASN A 112 15.01 -5.10 -2.81
CA ASN A 112 14.25 -5.69 -3.91
C ASN A 112 12.75 -5.64 -3.64
N PHE A 113 12.33 -5.91 -2.40
CA PHE A 113 10.94 -5.79 -2.00
C PHE A 113 10.46 -4.35 -2.12
N LEU A 114 11.16 -3.38 -1.51
CA LEU A 114 10.80 -1.96 -1.52
C LEU A 114 10.70 -1.41 -2.95
N ALA A 115 11.68 -1.73 -3.81
CA ALA A 115 11.68 -1.25 -5.18
C ALA A 115 10.49 -1.80 -5.99
N LYS A 116 10.19 -3.10 -5.84
CA LYS A 116 9.03 -3.72 -6.49
C LYS A 116 7.72 -3.16 -5.97
N TRP A 117 7.60 -3.07 -4.65
CA TRP A 117 6.38 -2.57 -4.01
C TRP A 117 6.12 -1.11 -4.43
N LEU A 118 7.14 -0.25 -4.33
CA LEU A 118 7.05 1.15 -4.72
C LEU A 118 6.57 1.31 -6.17
N TYR A 119 7.15 0.55 -7.09
CA TYR A 119 6.78 0.60 -8.48
C TYR A 119 5.30 0.22 -8.71
N HIS A 120 4.88 -0.88 -8.11
CA HIS A 120 3.51 -1.37 -8.31
C HIS A 120 2.47 -0.57 -7.55
N HIS A 121 2.81 -0.05 -6.37
CA HIS A 121 1.88 0.68 -5.52
C HIS A 121 1.68 2.10 -6.03
N ILE A 122 2.72 2.92 -6.05
CA ILE A 122 2.57 4.33 -6.45
C ILE A 122 2.12 4.47 -7.90
N LEU A 123 2.79 3.80 -8.85
CA LEU A 123 2.48 3.94 -10.27
C LEU A 123 1.25 3.13 -10.73
N GLY A 124 0.80 2.15 -9.97
CA GLY A 124 -0.33 1.29 -10.31
C GLY A 124 -1.59 1.55 -9.50
N SER A 125 -1.47 2.01 -8.27
CA SER A 125 -2.60 2.21 -7.35
C SER A 125 -2.78 3.67 -6.98
N ASP A 126 -1.78 4.29 -6.32
CA ASP A 126 -1.94 5.62 -5.75
C ASP A 126 -2.19 6.70 -6.80
N ILE A 127 -1.59 6.55 -7.98
CA ILE A 127 -1.85 7.45 -9.11
C ILE A 127 -3.34 7.49 -9.52
N MET A 128 -4.12 6.49 -9.15
CA MET A 128 -5.55 6.41 -9.45
C MET A 128 -6.43 7.03 -8.38
N ILE A 129 -5.89 7.39 -7.22
CA ILE A 129 -6.64 8.00 -6.12
C ILE A 129 -7.36 9.27 -6.60
N GLY A 130 -8.66 9.32 -6.38
CA GLY A 130 -9.53 10.43 -6.77
C GLY A 130 -9.79 10.56 -8.28
N LYS A 131 -9.32 9.64 -9.11
CA LYS A 131 -9.59 9.66 -10.57
C LYS A 131 -10.85 8.92 -10.96
N LEU A 132 -11.35 8.05 -10.11
CA LEU A 132 -12.62 7.39 -10.31
C LEU A 132 -13.76 8.21 -9.69
N PRO A 133 -14.97 8.15 -10.24
CA PRO A 133 -16.12 8.81 -9.62
C PRO A 133 -16.37 8.22 -8.22
N PRO A 134 -16.73 9.07 -7.23
CA PRO A 134 -17.01 8.60 -5.88
C PRO A 134 -18.22 7.66 -5.82
N LEU A 135 -18.18 6.70 -4.89
CA LEU A 135 -19.34 5.85 -4.62
C LEU A 135 -20.53 6.70 -4.18
N GLU A 136 -21.65 6.55 -4.87
CA GLU A 136 -22.89 7.22 -4.50
C GLU A 136 -23.58 6.50 -3.33
N GLU A 137 -24.33 7.27 -2.52
CA GLU A 137 -24.97 6.77 -1.29
C GLU A 137 -25.95 5.60 -1.56
N TRP A 138 -26.61 5.60 -2.71
CA TRP A 138 -27.50 4.51 -3.11
C TRP A 138 -26.73 3.22 -3.49
N MET A 139 -25.49 3.34 -3.98
CA MET A 139 -24.63 2.20 -4.27
C MET A 139 -24.23 1.46 -2.99
N ILE A 140 -24.15 2.20 -1.87
CA ILE A 140 -23.76 1.64 -0.57
C ILE A 140 -24.97 1.08 0.18
N ARG A 141 -26.14 1.75 0.11
CA ARG A 141 -27.34 1.43 0.93
C ARG A 141 -28.27 0.39 0.34
N ASP A 142 -28.50 0.40 -0.97
CA ASP A 142 -29.60 -0.35 -1.61
C ASP A 142 -29.09 -1.41 -2.57
N ASN A 143 -27.86 -1.84 -2.42
CA ASN A 143 -27.24 -2.69 -3.40
C ASN A 143 -27.40 -4.17 -3.05
N PRO A 144 -27.98 -4.99 -3.98
CA PRO A 144 -28.03 -6.44 -3.84
C PRO A 144 -26.63 -7.10 -3.90
N CYS A 145 -25.61 -6.33 -4.22
CA CYS A 145 -24.20 -6.75 -4.22
C CYS A 145 -23.46 -6.29 -2.96
N GLU A 146 -24.15 -6.11 -1.83
CA GLU A 146 -23.49 -5.82 -0.56
C GLU A 146 -22.73 -7.07 -0.08
N PHE A 147 -21.46 -6.90 0.26
CA PHE A 147 -20.67 -7.95 0.88
C PHE A 147 -21.10 -8.09 2.34
N THR A 148 -21.65 -9.24 2.70
CA THR A 148 -22.09 -9.54 4.07
C THR A 148 -21.25 -10.64 4.67
N ASP A 149 -21.39 -10.86 5.97
CA ASP A 149 -20.68 -11.91 6.70
C ASP A 149 -20.95 -13.31 6.13
N ASP A 150 -22.04 -13.51 5.40
CA ASP A 150 -22.40 -14.78 4.73
C ASP A 150 -21.41 -15.15 3.61
N TYR A 151 -20.64 -14.19 3.11
CA TYR A 151 -19.64 -14.39 2.05
C TYR A 151 -18.22 -14.57 2.60
N LEU A 152 -18.04 -14.51 3.93
CA LEU A 152 -16.75 -14.72 4.55
C LEU A 152 -16.29 -16.17 4.44
N THR A 153 -15.09 -16.36 3.92
CA THR A 153 -14.43 -17.66 3.85
C THR A 153 -13.62 -17.97 5.10
N GLY A 154 -13.36 -16.96 5.94
CA GLY A 154 -12.46 -17.02 7.09
C GLY A 154 -10.99 -16.98 6.70
N ILE A 155 -10.67 -16.73 5.44
CA ILE A 155 -9.31 -16.50 4.95
C ILE A 155 -9.23 -15.02 4.58
N GLU A 156 -8.54 -14.23 5.38
CA GLU A 156 -8.52 -12.76 5.31
C GLU A 156 -8.24 -12.21 3.91
N ILE A 157 -7.24 -12.76 3.21
CA ILE A 157 -6.89 -12.30 1.86
C ILE A 157 -8.01 -12.60 0.85
N VAL A 158 -8.67 -13.75 0.96
CA VAL A 158 -9.77 -14.14 0.07
C VAL A 158 -11.00 -13.28 0.35
N ASP A 159 -11.27 -13.01 1.62
CA ASP A 159 -12.42 -12.20 2.03
C ASP A 159 -12.24 -10.74 1.55
N LEU A 160 -11.02 -10.20 1.60
CA LEU A 160 -10.70 -8.89 1.03
C LEU A 160 -10.84 -8.85 -0.49
N GLU A 161 -10.39 -9.89 -1.20
CA GLU A 161 -10.58 -9.99 -2.66
C GLU A 161 -12.07 -10.09 -3.03
N HIS A 162 -12.87 -10.82 -2.25
CA HIS A 162 -14.31 -10.88 -2.43
C HIS A 162 -14.98 -9.53 -2.19
N GLN A 163 -14.61 -8.81 -1.13
CA GLN A 163 -15.11 -7.46 -0.88
C GLN A 163 -14.81 -6.52 -2.05
N GLN A 164 -13.60 -6.59 -2.60
CA GLN A 164 -13.24 -5.81 -3.77
C GLN A 164 -14.08 -6.18 -5.01
N LEU A 165 -14.31 -7.47 -5.24
CA LEU A 165 -15.17 -7.92 -6.34
C LEU A 165 -16.58 -7.36 -6.22
N PHE A 166 -17.16 -7.36 -5.00
CA PHE A 166 -18.46 -6.76 -4.73
C PHE A 166 -18.45 -5.25 -4.98
N CYS A 167 -17.40 -4.53 -4.59
CA CYS A 167 -17.24 -3.11 -4.93
C CYS A 167 -17.20 -2.87 -6.45
N CYS A 168 -16.48 -3.69 -7.21
CA CYS A 168 -16.45 -3.59 -8.67
C CYS A 168 -17.83 -3.84 -9.30
N LEU A 169 -18.60 -4.81 -8.77
CA LEU A 169 -19.97 -5.09 -9.21
C LEU A 169 -20.92 -3.92 -8.90
N LEU A 170 -20.73 -3.24 -7.76
CA LEU A 170 -21.43 -2.01 -7.43
C LEU A 170 -21.24 -0.95 -8.51
N TYR A 171 -20.00 -0.78 -8.94
CA TYR A 171 -19.62 0.24 -9.91
C TYR A 171 -20.16 -0.01 -11.33
N THR A 172 -20.30 -1.27 -11.69
CA THR A 172 -20.80 -1.70 -13.01
C THR A 172 -22.33 -1.88 -13.04
N SER A 173 -22.98 -1.85 -11.89
CA SER A 173 -24.45 -1.99 -11.81
C SER A 173 -25.15 -0.75 -12.32
N PRO A 174 -26.16 -0.88 -13.21
CA PRO A 174 -26.90 0.28 -13.72
C PRO A 174 -27.64 0.98 -12.59
N SER A 175 -27.63 2.33 -12.62
CA SER A 175 -28.36 3.18 -11.66
C SER A 175 -29.84 2.78 -11.59
N PRO A 176 -30.48 2.87 -10.42
CA PRO A 176 -31.94 2.69 -10.31
C PRO A 176 -32.74 3.61 -11.25
N ARG A 177 -32.17 4.76 -11.64
CA ARG A 177 -32.77 5.68 -12.61
C ARG A 177 -32.79 5.09 -14.03
N ASP A 178 -31.82 4.26 -14.39
CA ASP A 178 -31.74 3.64 -15.71
C ASP A 178 -32.71 2.47 -15.85
N ARG A 179 -33.16 1.87 -14.73
CA ARG A 179 -34.18 0.79 -14.72
C ARG A 179 -35.62 1.30 -14.91
N SER A 180 -35.87 2.60 -14.75
CA SER A 180 -37.21 3.19 -14.89
C SER A 180 -37.55 3.63 -16.33
N LEU A 181 -36.63 3.42 -17.28
CA LEU A 181 -36.79 3.80 -18.69
C LEU A 181 -36.93 2.59 -19.65
N SER A 182 -37.18 1.40 -19.12
CA SER A 182 -37.45 0.19 -19.94
C SER A 182 -38.84 -0.37 -19.73
#